data_a4590a6feedcaae318465eb3cf27873b
#
_entry.id   a4590a6feedcaae318465eb3cf27873b
#
_cell.length_a   1.000
_cell.length_b   1.000
_cell.length_c   1.000
_cell.angle_alpha   90.00
_cell.angle_beta   90.00
_cell.angle_gamma   90.00
#
_symmetry.space_group_name_H-M   'P 1'
#
loop_
_entity.id
_entity.type
_entity.pdbx_description
1 polymer ?
#
loop_
_entity_poly.entity_id
_entity_poly.type
_entity_poly.pdbx_seq_one_letter_code
_entity_poly.pdbx_strand_id
1 'polypeptide(L)'
;MVFPLLFIVLLSPWPAYPGDNDTAPLEAVRTEVAESAVSTWNAAPSGNEGSSSQAIELKNPTFEELRDFILRDPTSRNEFVLYQYECRHFATDVNNNAEAGGLRAALVLLCFGQGQHAVVAFDTVDRGLVYIEPQTDARIHPEVGGEYQGKEIKEILIAW
;
A
#
# COMPACT_ATOMS: atom_id res chain seq x y z
N MET A 1 32.97 9.84 -25.72
CA MET A 1 32.80 9.00 -24.56
C MET A 1 31.67 9.58 -23.73
N VAL A 2 30.47 8.99 -23.81
CA VAL A 2 29.28 9.43 -23.06
C VAL A 2 29.11 8.44 -21.91
N PHE A 3 29.32 8.90 -20.67
CA PHE A 3 29.04 8.09 -19.49
C PHE A 3 27.53 8.11 -19.22
N PRO A 4 26.87 6.95 -19.03
CA PRO A 4 25.49 6.94 -18.60
C PRO A 4 25.44 7.34 -17.12
N LEU A 5 24.65 8.38 -16.82
CA LEU A 5 24.26 8.75 -15.47
C LEU A 5 23.40 7.60 -14.88
N LEU A 6 24.01 6.84 -13.99
CA LEU A 6 23.31 5.85 -13.19
C LEU A 6 22.46 6.61 -12.16
N PHE A 7 21.16 6.74 -12.40
CA PHE A 7 20.20 7.19 -11.39
C PHE A 7 20.07 6.10 -10.34
N ILE A 8 20.82 6.22 -9.25
CA ILE A 8 20.58 5.43 -8.04
C ILE A 8 19.35 6.05 -7.39
N VAL A 9 18.18 5.46 -7.62
CA VAL A 9 17.00 5.69 -6.80
C VAL A 9 17.31 5.12 -5.43
N LEU A 10 17.69 5.98 -4.49
CA LEU A 10 17.75 5.63 -3.08
C LEU A 10 16.31 5.38 -2.61
N LEU A 11 15.87 4.13 -2.67
CA LEU A 11 14.67 3.67 -1.99
C LEU A 11 14.92 3.88 -0.50
N SER A 12 14.34 4.95 0.06
CA SER A 12 14.39 5.20 1.48
C SER A 12 13.73 4.03 2.20
N PRO A 13 14.43 3.34 3.10
CA PRO A 13 13.77 2.36 3.96
C PRO A 13 12.69 3.09 4.77
N TRP A 14 11.63 2.39 5.10
CA TRP A 14 10.59 2.91 6.00
C TRP A 14 11.26 3.61 7.18
N PRO A 15 11.02 4.92 7.40
CA PRO A 15 11.69 5.63 8.48
C PRO A 15 11.34 4.95 9.80
N ALA A 16 12.37 4.59 10.55
CA ALA A 16 12.22 4.04 11.89
C ALA A 16 11.51 5.08 12.77
N TYR A 17 10.33 4.74 13.25
CA TYR A 17 9.64 5.55 14.25
C TYR A 17 10.29 5.34 15.62
N PRO A 18 10.32 6.33 16.53
CA PRO A 18 10.76 6.12 17.89
C PRO A 18 9.89 5.06 18.57
N GLY A 19 10.39 3.84 18.68
CA GLY A 19 9.67 2.66 19.15
C GLY A 19 9.62 1.48 18.19
N ASP A 20 9.97 1.65 16.92
CA ASP A 20 10.09 0.55 15.97
C ASP A 20 11.49 -0.08 16.07
N ASN A 21 11.58 -1.25 16.67
CA ASN A 21 12.80 -2.08 16.68
C ASN A 21 13.01 -2.86 15.37
N ASP A 22 12.23 -2.56 14.33
CA ASP A 22 12.28 -3.26 13.03
C ASP A 22 13.21 -2.53 12.05
N THR A 23 14.52 -2.72 12.22
CA THR A 23 15.56 -2.18 11.32
C THR A 23 16.04 -3.19 10.28
N ALA A 24 15.27 -4.21 9.94
CA ALA A 24 15.65 -5.12 8.86
C ALA A 24 15.48 -4.42 7.49
N PRO A 25 16.51 -4.37 6.64
CA PRO A 25 16.41 -3.80 5.31
C PRO A 25 15.38 -4.57 4.46
N LEU A 26 14.41 -3.90 3.90
CA LEU A 26 13.35 -4.46 3.04
C LEU A 26 13.88 -5.28 1.85
N GLU A 27 15.08 -4.99 1.37
CA GLU A 27 15.73 -5.71 0.27
C GLU A 27 16.04 -7.18 0.58
N ALA A 28 16.41 -7.50 1.82
CA ALA A 28 16.71 -8.87 2.23
C ALA A 28 15.44 -9.76 2.31
N VAL A 29 14.31 -9.16 2.67
CA VAL A 29 13.02 -9.85 2.77
C VAL A 29 12.39 -10.07 1.39
N ARG A 30 12.59 -9.17 0.43
CA ARG A 30 12.07 -9.31 -0.94
C ARG A 30 12.61 -10.54 -1.68
N THR A 31 13.84 -10.94 -1.42
CA THR A 31 14.45 -12.08 -2.12
C THR A 31 13.92 -13.44 -1.63
N GLU A 32 13.62 -13.57 -0.34
CA GLU A 32 13.07 -14.81 0.22
C GLU A 32 11.58 -15.01 -0.09
N VAL A 33 10.79 -13.91 -0.09
CA VAL A 33 9.34 -13.99 -0.34
C VAL A 33 9.03 -14.30 -1.80
N ALA A 34 9.88 -13.86 -2.76
CA ALA A 34 9.65 -14.08 -4.19
C ALA A 34 9.75 -15.57 -4.59
N GLU A 35 10.59 -16.37 -3.93
CA GLU A 35 10.70 -17.81 -4.24
C GLU A 35 9.61 -18.67 -3.60
N SER A 36 9.09 -18.28 -2.44
CA SER A 36 8.05 -19.03 -1.74
C SER A 36 6.63 -18.78 -2.29
N ALA A 37 6.37 -17.61 -2.84
CA ALA A 37 5.01 -17.22 -3.28
C ALA A 37 4.61 -17.75 -4.67
N VAL A 38 5.58 -18.14 -5.51
CA VAL A 38 5.29 -18.61 -6.89
C VAL A 38 4.60 -19.97 -6.93
N SER A 39 4.69 -20.77 -5.89
CA SER A 39 4.15 -22.14 -5.89
C SER A 39 2.67 -22.26 -5.47
N THR A 40 2.09 -21.25 -4.84
CA THR A 40 0.72 -21.33 -4.28
C THR A 40 -0.35 -20.66 -5.14
N TRP A 41 0.01 -19.80 -6.10
CA TRP A 41 -0.98 -19.08 -6.92
C TRP A 41 -1.41 -19.79 -8.20
N ASN A 42 -0.72 -20.88 -8.61
CA ASN A 42 -1.04 -21.65 -9.82
C ASN A 42 -2.02 -22.80 -9.61
N ALA A 43 -2.58 -22.97 -8.44
CA ALA A 43 -3.65 -23.93 -8.20
C ALA A 43 -5.01 -23.24 -8.34
N ALA A 44 -5.46 -23.03 -9.58
CA ALA A 44 -6.86 -22.79 -9.85
C ALA A 44 -7.63 -24.05 -9.44
N PRO A 45 -8.64 -23.98 -8.58
CA PRO A 45 -9.52 -25.11 -8.32
C PRO A 45 -10.41 -25.31 -9.57
N SER A 46 -10.07 -26.33 -10.36
CA SER A 46 -10.98 -26.88 -11.36
C SER A 46 -12.02 -27.73 -10.64
N GLY A 47 -13.28 -27.36 -10.69
CA GLY A 47 -14.37 -28.28 -10.31
C GLY A 47 -15.50 -27.62 -9.51
N ASN A 48 -16.47 -27.13 -10.20
CA ASN A 48 -17.92 -27.34 -10.16
C ASN A 48 -18.70 -27.20 -8.84
N GLU A 49 -19.66 -26.23 -8.91
CA GLU A 49 -21.01 -26.26 -8.33
C GLU A 49 -21.23 -25.93 -6.85
N GLY A 50 -21.85 -24.80 -6.68
CA GLY A 50 -22.44 -24.32 -5.43
C GLY A 50 -21.96 -22.95 -5.06
N SER A 51 -22.25 -21.94 -5.90
CA SER A 51 -21.96 -20.53 -5.56
C SER A 51 -22.88 -20.05 -4.45
N SER A 52 -22.58 -20.41 -3.22
CA SER A 52 -22.81 -19.48 -2.13
C SER A 52 -21.62 -18.51 -2.18
N SER A 53 -21.83 -17.31 -2.64
CA SER A 53 -20.90 -16.20 -2.43
C SER A 53 -20.79 -16.01 -0.91
N GLN A 54 -19.87 -16.72 -0.28
CA GLN A 54 -19.50 -16.39 1.10
C GLN A 54 -18.90 -15.00 1.03
N ALA A 55 -19.62 -14.02 1.59
CA ALA A 55 -19.08 -12.68 1.75
C ALA A 55 -17.76 -12.83 2.53
N ILE A 56 -16.66 -12.34 1.96
CA ILE A 56 -15.37 -12.34 2.65
C ILE A 56 -15.53 -11.42 3.86
N GLU A 57 -15.39 -11.96 5.07
CA GLU A 57 -15.37 -11.14 6.28
C GLU A 57 -14.04 -10.41 6.36
N LEU A 58 -14.09 -9.09 6.22
CA LEU A 58 -12.90 -8.24 6.29
C LEU A 58 -12.48 -8.04 7.74
N LYS A 59 -11.21 -8.24 8.04
CA LYS A 59 -10.62 -8.01 9.35
C LYS A 59 -9.63 -6.84 9.33
N ASN A 60 -9.50 -6.15 10.46
CA ASN A 60 -8.41 -5.22 10.69
C ASN A 60 -7.10 -6.01 10.82
N PRO A 61 -6.04 -5.69 10.06
CA PRO A 61 -4.77 -6.41 10.14
C PRO A 61 -3.99 -6.08 11.41
N THR A 62 -3.04 -6.93 11.77
CA THR A 62 -1.88 -6.50 12.55
C THR A 62 -0.95 -5.67 11.66
N PHE A 63 -0.05 -4.90 12.26
CA PHE A 63 0.95 -4.15 11.50
C PHE A 63 1.88 -5.07 10.68
N GLU A 64 2.19 -6.25 11.20
CA GLU A 64 2.96 -7.27 10.50
C GLU A 64 2.22 -7.80 9.27
N GLU A 65 0.93 -8.16 9.41
CA GLU A 65 0.09 -8.59 8.28
C GLU A 65 -0.03 -7.49 7.22
N LEU A 66 -0.18 -6.22 7.63
CA LEU A 66 -0.19 -5.08 6.73
C LEU A 66 1.14 -4.97 5.97
N ARG A 67 2.27 -5.03 6.67
CA ARG A 67 3.60 -4.97 6.06
C ARG A 67 3.79 -6.08 5.03
N ASP A 68 3.44 -7.31 5.40
CA ASP A 68 3.55 -8.46 4.52
C ASP A 68 2.63 -8.36 3.30
N PHE A 69 1.45 -7.77 3.45
CA PHE A 69 0.56 -7.47 2.33
C PHE A 69 1.20 -6.46 1.39
N ILE A 70 1.64 -5.29 1.89
CA ILE A 70 2.24 -4.24 1.07
C ILE A 70 3.49 -4.72 0.32
N LEU A 71 4.32 -5.55 0.94
CA LEU A 71 5.51 -6.12 0.28
C LEU A 71 5.16 -7.03 -0.92
N ARG A 72 4.00 -7.68 -0.89
CA ARG A 72 3.55 -8.59 -1.96
C ARG A 72 2.68 -7.90 -2.99
N ASP A 73 1.99 -6.82 -2.61
CA ASP A 73 1.11 -6.08 -3.51
C ASP A 73 1.91 -5.48 -4.67
N PRO A 74 1.52 -5.74 -5.94
CA PRO A 74 2.28 -5.27 -7.10
C PRO A 74 1.95 -3.84 -7.52
N THR A 75 0.97 -3.19 -6.89
CA THR A 75 0.37 -1.93 -7.36
C THR A 75 1.40 -0.82 -7.54
N SER A 76 2.36 -0.67 -6.62
CA SER A 76 3.42 0.35 -6.69
C SER A 76 4.35 0.23 -7.90
N ARG A 77 4.32 -0.92 -8.61
CA ARG A 77 5.12 -1.15 -9.82
C ARG A 77 4.45 -0.65 -11.10
N ASN A 78 3.18 -0.26 -11.00
CA ASN A 78 2.46 0.29 -12.14
C ASN A 78 3.01 1.68 -12.50
N GLU A 79 2.91 2.04 -13.78
CA GLU A 79 3.31 3.35 -14.26
C GLU A 79 2.17 4.36 -14.05
N PHE A 80 2.50 5.54 -13.52
CA PHE A 80 1.54 6.65 -13.46
C PHE A 80 1.30 7.19 -14.88
N VAL A 81 0.04 7.18 -15.30
CA VAL A 81 -0.38 7.69 -16.61
C VAL A 81 -1.46 8.74 -16.43
N LEU A 82 -1.12 10.00 -16.70
CA LEU A 82 -2.03 11.13 -16.53
C LEU A 82 -3.38 10.90 -17.25
N TYR A 83 -4.48 11.16 -16.58
CA TYR A 83 -5.86 10.90 -17.00
C TYR A 83 -6.26 9.44 -17.22
N GLN A 84 -5.37 8.46 -17.02
CA GLN A 84 -5.65 7.05 -17.21
C GLN A 84 -5.40 6.23 -15.95
N TYR A 85 -4.22 6.36 -15.34
CA TYR A 85 -3.84 5.64 -14.13
C TYR A 85 -3.13 6.58 -13.16
N GLU A 86 -3.92 7.21 -12.29
CA GLU A 86 -3.50 8.27 -11.36
C GLU A 86 -3.57 7.79 -9.90
N CYS A 87 -3.23 8.64 -8.94
CA CYS A 87 -3.20 8.31 -7.52
C CYS A 87 -4.45 7.57 -7.01
N ARG A 88 -5.65 7.96 -7.49
CA ARG A 88 -6.90 7.29 -7.13
C ARG A 88 -6.99 5.85 -7.63
N HIS A 89 -6.40 5.54 -8.80
CA HIS A 89 -6.37 4.18 -9.34
C HIS A 89 -5.44 3.29 -8.52
N PHE A 90 -4.23 3.81 -8.20
CA PHE A 90 -3.32 3.13 -7.28
C PHE A 90 -3.99 2.84 -5.92
N ALA A 91 -4.63 3.84 -5.31
CA ALA A 91 -5.30 3.67 -4.03
C ALA A 91 -6.45 2.65 -4.12
N THR A 92 -7.24 2.68 -5.21
CA THR A 92 -8.33 1.73 -5.43
C THR A 92 -7.79 0.30 -5.60
N ASP A 93 -6.70 0.11 -6.34
CA ASP A 93 -6.13 -1.22 -6.57
C ASP A 93 -5.57 -1.82 -5.28
N VAL A 94 -4.81 -1.05 -4.48
CA VAL A 94 -4.34 -1.52 -3.16
C VAL A 94 -5.51 -1.85 -2.24
N ASN A 95 -6.56 -1.01 -2.20
CA ASN A 95 -7.75 -1.29 -1.40
C ASN A 95 -8.42 -2.61 -1.83
N ASN A 96 -8.67 -2.78 -3.11
CA ASN A 96 -9.31 -3.98 -3.66
C ASN A 96 -8.46 -5.24 -3.42
N ASN A 97 -7.14 -5.15 -3.58
CA ASN A 97 -6.22 -6.26 -3.33
C ASN A 97 -6.19 -6.64 -1.84
N ALA A 98 -6.24 -5.66 -0.93
CA ALA A 98 -6.33 -5.90 0.50
C ALA A 98 -7.63 -6.61 0.86
N GLU A 99 -8.77 -6.12 0.37
CA GLU A 99 -10.08 -6.71 0.62
C GLU A 99 -10.21 -8.11 0.02
N ALA A 100 -9.67 -8.34 -1.18
CA ALA A 100 -9.58 -9.68 -1.77
C ALA A 100 -8.75 -10.64 -0.90
N GLY A 101 -7.76 -10.12 -0.17
CA GLY A 101 -6.99 -10.85 0.84
C GLY A 101 -7.65 -10.94 2.23
N GLY A 102 -8.88 -10.43 2.39
CA GLY A 102 -9.61 -10.45 3.66
C GLY A 102 -9.17 -9.36 4.66
N LEU A 103 -8.37 -8.39 4.23
CA LEU A 103 -7.94 -7.26 5.06
C LEU A 103 -8.85 -6.05 4.82
N ARG A 104 -9.33 -5.43 5.89
CA ARG A 104 -10.06 -4.16 5.78
C ARG A 104 -9.09 -3.03 5.47
N ALA A 105 -9.36 -2.30 4.40
CA ALA A 105 -8.64 -1.11 4.01
C ALA A 105 -9.61 0.05 3.80
N ALA A 106 -9.12 1.27 3.79
CA ALA A 106 -9.88 2.47 3.50
C ALA A 106 -9.24 3.29 2.40
N LEU A 107 -10.07 3.85 1.51
CA LEU A 107 -9.64 4.90 0.61
C LEU A 107 -9.55 6.23 1.36
N VAL A 108 -8.46 6.95 1.17
CA VAL A 108 -8.22 8.23 1.84
C VAL A 108 -7.95 9.32 0.81
N LEU A 109 -8.61 10.46 0.98
CA LEU A 109 -8.32 11.66 0.21
C LEU A 109 -7.65 12.70 1.10
N LEU A 110 -6.44 13.10 0.73
CA LEU A 110 -5.75 14.27 1.26
C LEU A 110 -6.19 15.47 0.43
N CYS A 111 -7.00 16.35 1.02
CA CYS A 111 -7.53 17.53 0.35
C CYS A 111 -6.61 18.73 0.61
N PHE A 112 -6.21 19.40 -0.45
CA PHE A 112 -5.39 20.62 -0.40
C PHE A 112 -6.25 21.83 -0.74
N GLY A 113 -5.70 23.03 -0.67
CA GLY A 113 -6.40 24.24 -1.13
C GLY A 113 -6.81 24.16 -2.60
N GLN A 114 -6.02 23.44 -3.41
CA GLN A 114 -6.35 23.06 -4.77
C GLN A 114 -5.91 21.64 -5.04
N GLY A 115 -6.85 20.81 -5.49
CA GLY A 115 -6.61 19.39 -5.79
C GLY A 115 -6.64 18.47 -4.57
N GLN A 116 -6.48 17.21 -4.84
CA GLN A 116 -6.52 16.12 -3.88
C GLN A 116 -5.46 15.09 -4.23
N HIS A 117 -5.05 14.30 -3.24
CA HIS A 117 -4.23 13.10 -3.44
C HIS A 117 -4.90 11.91 -2.76
N ALA A 118 -4.87 10.76 -3.42
CA ALA A 118 -5.47 9.55 -2.89
C ALA A 118 -4.38 8.62 -2.33
N VAL A 119 -4.61 8.15 -1.11
CA VAL A 119 -3.78 7.17 -0.42
C VAL A 119 -4.67 6.10 0.20
N VAL A 120 -4.10 5.09 0.86
CA VAL A 120 -4.87 4.06 1.59
C VAL A 120 -4.55 4.10 3.08
N ALA A 121 -5.51 3.64 3.89
CA ALA A 121 -5.30 3.49 5.32
C ALA A 121 -5.75 2.11 5.80
N PHE A 122 -5.12 1.65 6.88
CA PHE A 122 -5.43 0.42 7.58
C PHE A 122 -5.53 0.71 9.07
N ASP A 123 -6.65 0.34 9.70
CA ASP A 123 -6.78 0.42 11.16
C ASP A 123 -6.21 -0.85 11.79
N THR A 124 -4.92 -0.83 12.09
CA THR A 124 -4.23 -2.00 12.62
C THR A 124 -4.60 -2.24 14.09
N VAL A 125 -4.76 -3.53 14.46
CA VAL A 125 -5.19 -3.92 15.82
C VAL A 125 -4.15 -3.64 16.90
N ASP A 126 -2.89 -3.46 16.51
CA ASP A 126 -1.73 -3.31 17.40
C ASP A 126 -1.06 -1.94 17.35
N ARG A 127 -1.25 -1.15 16.27
CA ARG A 127 -0.62 0.17 16.11
C ARG A 127 -1.60 1.28 15.69
N GLY A 128 -2.91 0.98 15.64
CA GLY A 128 -3.92 1.93 15.20
C GLY A 128 -3.83 2.26 13.71
N LEU A 129 -4.21 3.47 13.34
CA LEU A 129 -4.35 3.89 11.95
C LEU A 129 -3.01 4.12 11.27
N VAL A 130 -2.76 3.39 10.20
CA VAL A 130 -1.54 3.45 9.37
C VAL A 130 -1.93 3.87 7.96
N TYR A 131 -1.24 4.89 7.43
CA TYR A 131 -1.45 5.36 6.06
C TYR A 131 -0.30 4.92 5.16
N ILE A 132 -0.63 4.47 3.96
CA ILE A 132 0.31 4.02 2.93
C ILE A 132 0.12 4.84 1.67
N GLU A 133 1.22 5.34 1.11
CA GLU A 133 1.29 5.91 -0.23
C GLU A 133 1.35 4.77 -1.27
N PRO A 134 0.27 4.52 -2.04
CA PRO A 134 0.17 3.33 -2.88
C PRO A 134 1.08 3.35 -4.12
N GLN A 135 1.65 4.50 -4.47
CA GLN A 135 2.60 4.61 -5.59
C GLN A 135 4.02 4.21 -5.21
N THR A 136 4.34 4.18 -3.90
CA THR A 136 5.71 3.96 -3.42
C THR A 136 5.81 2.96 -2.28
N ASP A 137 4.69 2.42 -1.80
CA ASP A 137 4.57 1.57 -0.61
C ASP A 137 5.05 2.25 0.68
N ALA A 138 5.29 3.55 0.65
CA ALA A 138 5.79 4.29 1.80
C ALA A 138 4.71 4.48 2.87
N ARG A 139 5.07 4.25 4.14
CA ARG A 139 4.25 4.68 5.26
C ARG A 139 4.34 6.20 5.39
N ILE A 140 3.19 6.85 5.49
CA ILE A 140 3.09 8.30 5.64
C ILE A 140 2.29 8.67 6.89
N HIS A 141 2.41 9.92 7.32
CA HIS A 141 1.73 10.45 8.51
C HIS A 141 1.05 11.78 8.15
N PRO A 142 -0.05 11.74 7.41
CA PRO A 142 -0.78 12.95 7.03
C PRO A 142 -1.52 13.52 8.25
N GLU A 143 -1.41 14.83 8.43
CA GLU A 143 -2.13 15.58 9.45
C GLU A 143 -2.76 16.84 8.86
N VAL A 144 -3.95 17.21 9.30
CA VAL A 144 -4.60 18.47 8.88
C VAL A 144 -3.76 19.63 9.37
N GLY A 145 -3.41 20.56 8.47
CA GLY A 145 -2.48 21.65 8.72
C GLY A 145 -1.01 21.30 8.48
N GLY A 146 -0.69 20.00 8.33
CA GLY A 146 0.63 19.54 7.91
C GLY A 146 0.84 19.65 6.41
N GLU A 147 2.04 19.33 5.94
CA GLU A 147 2.39 19.36 4.53
C GLU A 147 2.55 17.96 3.94
N TYR A 148 2.06 17.75 2.72
CA TYR A 148 2.33 16.59 1.90
C TYR A 148 2.73 17.02 0.50
N GLN A 149 3.93 16.62 0.04
CA GLN A 149 4.50 17.02 -1.24
C GLN A 149 4.48 18.55 -1.48
N GLY A 150 4.79 19.33 -0.43
CA GLY A 150 4.85 20.81 -0.50
C GLY A 150 3.48 21.49 -0.53
N LYS A 151 2.40 20.77 -0.22
CA LYS A 151 1.02 21.30 -0.14
C LYS A 151 0.47 21.09 1.26
N GLU A 152 -0.14 22.13 1.83
CA GLU A 152 -0.82 22.05 3.12
C GLU A 152 -2.09 21.19 3.00
N ILE A 153 -2.22 20.20 3.89
CA ILE A 153 -3.42 19.36 4.01
C ILE A 153 -4.51 20.16 4.73
N LYS A 154 -5.61 20.41 4.06
CA LYS A 154 -6.77 21.13 4.60
C LYS A 154 -7.79 20.20 5.24
N GLU A 155 -7.91 18.99 4.71
CA GLU A 155 -8.87 17.99 5.16
C GLU A 155 -8.37 16.59 4.80
N ILE A 156 -8.74 15.60 5.61
CA ILE A 156 -8.50 14.18 5.35
C ILE A 156 -9.85 13.47 5.41
N LEU A 157 -10.25 12.87 4.28
CA LEU A 157 -11.48 12.08 4.19
C LEU A 157 -11.11 10.60 4.12
N ILE A 158 -11.74 9.77 4.97
CA ILE A 158 -11.50 8.33 5.05
C ILE A 158 -12.82 7.62 4.75
N ALA A 159 -12.78 6.69 3.77
CA ALA A 159 -13.91 5.86 3.37
C ALA A 159 -13.54 4.37 3.56
N TRP A 160 -14.25 3.72 4.48
CA TRP A 160 -14.12 2.28 4.82
C TRP A 160 -15.08 1.43 4.01
#